data_eff1b98350dbdfbca931f421e0d1443d
#
_entry.id   eff1b98350dbdfbca931f421e0d1443d
#
_cell.length_a   1.000
_cell.length_b   1.000
_cell.length_c   1.000
_cell.angle_alpha   90.00
_cell.angle_beta   90.00
_cell.angle_gamma   90.00
#
_symmetry.space_group_name_H-M   'P 1'
#
loop_
_entity.id
_entity.type
_entity.pdbx_description
1 polymer ?
#
loop_
_entity_poly.entity_id
_entity_poly.type
_entity_poly.pdbx_seq_one_letter_code
_entity_poly.pdbx_strand_id
1 'polypeptide(L)'
;QGAQFSGMGKELYKNSTTAKKLFEKANTILGFNITKIMFEGSEDELKQTKVTQPSIFLHSVILAKVLGEKFQPDLVAGHSLGEFSALVAAKYLTFENGLKIVSKRAKAMQKACEKEPSTMAAILGLEDKIVESVCKNINEIVVPANYNCPGQLVISGSKSGIDNACEKLKEKGARRALILPVGGAFHSPLMESARLELKTIIDN
;
A
#
# COMPACT_ATOMS: atom_id res chain seq x y z
N GLN A 1 -0.02 0.84 3.02
CA GLN A 1 0.87 1.84 3.62
C GLN A 1 0.28 2.30 4.95
N GLY A 2 1.13 2.78 5.86
CA GLY A 2 0.71 3.20 7.21
C GLY A 2 0.87 2.12 8.30
N ALA A 3 1.21 0.89 7.94
CA ALA A 3 1.49 -0.20 8.89
C ALA A 3 2.99 -0.47 9.08
N GLN A 4 3.85 0.23 8.34
CA GLN A 4 5.30 0.11 8.47
C GLN A 4 5.81 0.89 9.68
N PHE A 5 6.81 0.35 10.36
CA PHE A 5 7.49 0.99 11.49
C PHE A 5 8.93 0.47 11.61
N SER A 6 9.81 1.29 12.16
CA SER A 6 11.22 0.89 12.40
C SER A 6 11.27 -0.26 13.40
N GLY A 7 12.03 -1.29 13.08
CA GLY A 7 12.11 -2.54 13.86
C GLY A 7 11.18 -3.64 13.37
N MET A 8 10.28 -3.38 12.41
CA MET A 8 9.35 -4.38 11.90
C MET A 8 10.08 -5.61 11.35
N GLY A 9 9.67 -6.79 11.82
CA GLY A 9 10.27 -8.07 11.42
C GLY A 9 11.58 -8.45 12.12
N LYS A 10 12.18 -7.57 12.92
CA LYS A 10 13.46 -7.85 13.62
C LYS A 10 13.37 -9.05 14.56
N GLU A 11 12.27 -9.17 15.31
CA GLU A 11 12.05 -10.31 16.21
C GLU A 11 11.83 -11.62 15.43
N LEU A 12 11.10 -11.57 14.30
CA LEU A 12 10.96 -12.74 13.43
C LEU A 12 12.32 -13.20 12.91
N TYR A 13 13.16 -12.26 12.48
CA TYR A 13 14.51 -12.54 11.98
C TYR A 13 15.40 -13.19 13.03
N LYS A 14 15.34 -12.69 14.27
CA LYS A 14 16.17 -13.22 15.38
C LYS A 14 15.74 -14.60 15.84
N ASN A 15 14.43 -14.85 15.90
CA ASN A 15 13.84 -16.00 16.58
C ASN A 15 13.47 -17.15 15.64
N SER A 16 13.60 -16.99 14.31
CA SER A 16 13.22 -18.00 13.33
C SER A 16 14.28 -18.15 12.24
N THR A 17 14.87 -19.34 12.14
CA THR A 17 15.79 -19.68 11.05
C THR A 17 15.12 -19.57 9.67
N THR A 18 13.85 -19.93 9.58
CA THR A 18 13.05 -19.77 8.35
C THR A 18 12.89 -18.31 7.99
N ALA A 19 12.52 -17.44 8.96
CA ALA A 19 12.43 -16.01 8.71
C ALA A 19 13.77 -15.42 8.27
N LYS A 20 14.85 -15.75 8.97
CA LYS A 20 16.19 -15.27 8.63
C LYS A 20 16.55 -15.60 7.18
N LYS A 21 16.39 -16.86 6.75
CA LYS A 21 16.66 -17.28 5.37
C LYS A 21 15.81 -16.50 4.34
N LEU A 22 14.54 -16.25 4.64
CA LEU A 22 13.65 -15.52 3.73
C LEU A 22 14.00 -14.03 3.65
N PHE A 23 14.36 -13.39 4.75
CA PHE A 23 14.84 -12.02 4.76
C PHE A 23 16.14 -11.84 3.99
N GLU A 24 17.12 -12.75 4.17
CA GLU A 24 18.39 -12.74 3.40
C GLU A 24 18.12 -12.94 1.89
N LYS A 25 17.25 -13.89 1.56
CA LYS A 25 16.81 -14.10 0.18
C LYS A 25 16.14 -12.86 -0.41
N ALA A 26 15.36 -12.13 0.38
CA ALA A 26 14.74 -10.89 -0.06
C ALA A 26 15.77 -9.81 -0.39
N ASN A 27 16.82 -9.64 0.42
CA ASN A 27 17.92 -8.72 0.13
C ASN A 27 18.55 -9.04 -1.24
N THR A 28 18.79 -10.32 -1.51
CA THR A 28 19.35 -10.78 -2.80
C THR A 28 18.42 -10.49 -3.97
N ILE A 29 17.11 -10.79 -3.84
CA ILE A 29 16.11 -10.56 -4.89
C ILE A 29 15.96 -9.08 -5.21
N LEU A 30 15.94 -8.22 -4.19
CA LEU A 30 15.74 -6.79 -4.33
C LEU A 30 16.99 -6.04 -4.79
N GLY A 31 18.19 -6.63 -4.60
CA GLY A 31 19.48 -6.01 -4.91
C GLY A 31 19.91 -4.91 -3.93
N PHE A 32 19.27 -4.82 -2.77
CA PHE A 32 19.62 -3.89 -1.69
C PHE A 32 19.23 -4.47 -0.33
N ASN A 33 19.83 -3.93 0.74
CA ASN A 33 19.61 -4.42 2.09
C ASN A 33 18.32 -3.85 2.70
N ILE A 34 17.16 -4.42 2.32
CA ILE A 34 15.87 -4.01 2.85
C ILE A 34 15.74 -4.32 4.34
N THR A 35 16.39 -5.38 4.82
CA THR A 35 16.34 -5.77 6.24
C THR A 35 16.96 -4.70 7.12
N LYS A 36 18.05 -4.05 6.70
CA LYS A 36 18.63 -2.92 7.42
C LYS A 36 17.65 -1.77 7.55
N ILE A 37 16.94 -1.43 6.46
CA ILE A 37 15.95 -0.36 6.48
C ILE A 37 14.76 -0.75 7.37
N MET A 38 14.26 -1.98 7.28
CA MET A 38 13.15 -2.46 8.11
C MET A 38 13.49 -2.46 9.60
N PHE A 39 14.71 -2.84 9.97
CA PHE A 39 15.11 -3.05 11.37
C PHE A 39 15.63 -1.77 12.04
N GLU A 40 16.23 -0.86 11.30
CA GLU A 40 17.01 0.26 11.84
C GLU A 40 16.82 1.56 11.05
N GLY A 41 16.09 1.53 9.93
CA GLY A 41 15.86 2.68 9.09
C GLY A 41 14.94 3.71 9.76
N SER A 42 15.05 4.95 9.30
CA SER A 42 14.20 6.05 9.72
C SER A 42 12.76 5.88 9.19
N GLU A 43 11.82 6.59 9.79
CA GLU A 43 10.45 6.64 9.28
C GLU A 43 10.39 7.16 7.84
N ASP A 44 11.22 8.12 7.47
CA ASP A 44 11.23 8.71 6.13
C ASP A 44 11.76 7.72 5.08
N GLU A 45 12.75 6.89 5.41
CA GLU A 45 13.17 5.79 4.53
C GLU A 45 12.05 4.77 4.35
N LEU A 46 11.36 4.41 5.41
CA LEU A 46 10.24 3.45 5.38
C LEU A 46 8.99 4.00 4.68
N LYS A 47 8.78 5.32 4.63
CA LYS A 47 7.65 5.96 3.93
C LYS A 47 7.81 5.96 2.40
N GLN A 48 9.00 5.76 1.87
CA GLN A 48 9.20 5.68 0.42
C GLN A 48 8.45 4.47 -0.15
N THR A 49 7.56 4.69 -1.10
CA THR A 49 6.68 3.63 -1.65
C THR A 49 7.47 2.40 -2.12
N LYS A 50 8.64 2.62 -2.73
CA LYS A 50 9.55 1.56 -3.17
C LYS A 50 10.12 0.69 -2.04
N VAL A 51 10.09 1.19 -0.80
CA VAL A 51 10.52 0.48 0.42
C VAL A 51 9.31 -0.05 1.20
N THR A 52 8.30 0.79 1.40
CA THR A 52 7.11 0.47 2.19
C THR A 52 6.43 -0.81 1.73
N GLN A 53 6.17 -0.93 0.43
CA GLN A 53 5.42 -2.07 -0.09
C GLN A 53 6.16 -3.40 0.09
N PRO A 54 7.44 -3.53 -0.33
CA PRO A 54 8.21 -4.75 -0.06
C PRO A 54 8.33 -5.06 1.44
N SER A 55 8.51 -4.06 2.30
CA SER A 55 8.63 -4.27 3.76
C SER A 55 7.37 -4.88 4.36
N ILE A 56 6.19 -4.36 4.03
CA ILE A 56 4.91 -4.88 4.52
C ILE A 56 4.66 -6.28 3.94
N PHE A 57 4.94 -6.50 2.65
CA PHE A 57 4.84 -7.80 2.02
C PHE A 57 5.71 -8.84 2.73
N LEU A 58 6.99 -8.53 2.95
CA LEU A 58 7.94 -9.41 3.63
C LEU A 58 7.48 -9.76 5.03
N HIS A 59 7.08 -8.76 5.82
CA HIS A 59 6.58 -8.99 7.17
C HIS A 59 5.39 -9.95 7.18
N SER A 60 4.38 -9.69 6.35
CA SER A 60 3.14 -10.48 6.29
C SER A 60 3.39 -11.91 5.83
N VAL A 61 4.14 -12.07 4.73
CA VAL A 61 4.37 -13.41 4.13
C VAL A 61 5.32 -14.25 4.98
N ILE A 62 6.37 -13.63 5.54
CA ILE A 62 7.32 -14.36 6.40
C ILE A 62 6.63 -14.79 7.69
N LEU A 63 5.79 -13.93 8.29
CA LEU A 63 5.00 -14.31 9.46
C LEU A 63 4.10 -15.53 9.17
N ALA A 64 3.35 -15.52 8.05
CA ALA A 64 2.53 -16.65 7.65
C ALA A 64 3.35 -17.94 7.46
N LYS A 65 4.55 -17.83 6.85
CA LYS A 65 5.45 -18.98 6.68
C LYS A 65 6.07 -19.49 7.97
N VAL A 66 6.33 -18.62 8.93
CA VAL A 66 6.85 -19.01 10.27
C VAL A 66 5.77 -19.71 11.10
N LEU A 67 4.52 -19.31 10.95
CA LEU A 67 3.38 -20.00 11.59
C LEU A 67 3.22 -21.44 11.08
N GLY A 68 3.66 -21.74 9.84
CA GLY A 68 3.64 -23.08 9.29
C GLY A 68 2.25 -23.72 9.33
N GLU A 69 2.15 -24.90 9.92
CA GLU A 69 0.89 -25.66 10.04
C GLU A 69 -0.17 -24.98 10.92
N LYS A 70 0.20 -23.99 11.72
CA LYS A 70 -0.74 -23.19 12.50
C LYS A 70 -1.48 -22.14 11.64
N PHE A 71 -0.98 -21.86 10.44
CA PHE A 71 -1.61 -20.97 9.49
C PHE A 71 -2.51 -21.75 8.53
N GLN A 72 -3.77 -21.94 8.91
CA GLN A 72 -4.79 -22.68 8.16
C GLN A 72 -6.03 -21.81 7.92
N PRO A 73 -5.94 -20.76 7.11
CA PRO A 73 -7.09 -19.91 6.82
C PRO A 73 -8.04 -20.62 5.84
N ASP A 74 -9.34 -20.51 6.07
CA ASP A 74 -10.36 -20.91 5.11
C ASP A 74 -10.40 -19.97 3.90
N LEU A 75 -10.17 -18.67 4.15
CA LEU A 75 -10.12 -17.62 3.15
C LEU A 75 -8.99 -16.65 3.46
N VAL A 76 -8.44 -16.05 2.42
CA VAL A 76 -7.46 -14.96 2.53
C VAL A 76 -7.89 -13.77 1.69
N ALA A 77 -7.67 -12.57 2.21
CA ALA A 77 -7.93 -11.32 1.50
C ALA A 77 -6.79 -10.33 1.77
N GLY A 78 -6.65 -9.36 0.88
CA GLY A 78 -5.63 -8.34 1.02
C GLY A 78 -6.10 -6.99 0.51
N HIS A 79 -5.80 -5.93 1.28
CA HIS A 79 -6.07 -4.55 0.91
C HIS A 79 -4.89 -4.00 0.12
N SER A 80 -5.12 -3.59 -1.14
CA SER A 80 -4.09 -3.03 -2.05
C SER A 80 -2.87 -3.96 -2.19
N LEU A 81 -1.74 -3.61 -1.59
CA LEU A 81 -0.55 -4.45 -1.53
C LEU A 81 -0.82 -5.82 -0.90
N GLY A 82 -1.69 -5.87 0.10
CA GLY A 82 -2.03 -7.10 0.81
C GLY A 82 -2.58 -8.21 -0.08
N GLU A 83 -3.15 -7.89 -1.24
CA GLU A 83 -3.59 -8.85 -2.24
C GLU A 83 -2.44 -9.78 -2.68
N PHE A 84 -1.25 -9.23 -2.95
CA PHE A 84 -0.07 -10.04 -3.28
C PHE A 84 0.40 -10.91 -2.11
N SER A 85 0.29 -10.42 -0.89
CA SER A 85 0.57 -11.23 0.31
C SER A 85 -0.43 -12.37 0.45
N ALA A 86 -1.72 -12.12 0.18
CA ALA A 86 -2.78 -13.12 0.18
C ALA A 86 -2.55 -14.18 -0.90
N LEU A 87 -2.18 -13.80 -2.11
CA LEU A 87 -1.85 -14.73 -3.20
C LEU A 87 -0.68 -15.64 -2.85
N VAL A 88 0.35 -15.13 -2.17
CA VAL A 88 1.47 -15.97 -1.69
C VAL A 88 1.03 -16.87 -0.55
N ALA A 89 0.22 -16.37 0.37
CA ALA A 89 -0.32 -17.15 1.48
C ALA A 89 -1.22 -18.31 0.99
N ALA A 90 -2.02 -18.05 -0.05
CA ALA A 90 -2.85 -19.04 -0.73
C ALA A 90 -2.09 -19.95 -1.71
N LYS A 91 -0.76 -19.79 -1.83
CA LYS A 91 0.12 -20.57 -2.72
C LYS A 91 -0.12 -20.39 -4.24
N TYR A 92 -0.86 -19.35 -4.65
CA TYR A 92 -1.00 -18.98 -6.07
C TYR A 92 0.26 -18.29 -6.62
N LEU A 93 1.05 -17.64 -5.77
CA LEU A 93 2.36 -17.08 -6.11
C LEU A 93 3.45 -17.67 -5.22
N THR A 94 4.63 -17.84 -5.79
CA THR A 94 5.82 -18.11 -4.97
C THR A 94 6.24 -16.85 -4.21
N PHE A 95 6.98 -17.01 -3.13
CA PHE A 95 7.56 -15.89 -2.38
C PHE A 95 8.40 -14.99 -3.29
N GLU A 96 9.21 -15.59 -4.15
CA GLU A 96 10.13 -14.90 -5.06
C GLU A 96 9.38 -14.08 -6.10
N ASN A 97 8.38 -14.67 -6.73
CA ASN A 97 7.58 -13.98 -7.76
C ASN A 97 6.73 -12.88 -7.12
N GLY A 98 6.10 -13.14 -5.99
CA GLY A 98 5.35 -12.14 -5.24
C GLY A 98 6.22 -10.94 -4.87
N LEU A 99 7.43 -11.16 -4.34
CA LEU A 99 8.35 -10.08 -3.99
C LEU A 99 8.83 -9.28 -5.21
N LYS A 100 9.15 -9.96 -6.32
CA LYS A 100 9.54 -9.29 -7.58
C LYS A 100 8.43 -8.40 -8.11
N ILE A 101 7.18 -8.90 -8.16
CA ILE A 101 6.01 -8.15 -8.61
C ILE A 101 5.78 -6.94 -7.70
N VAL A 102 5.77 -7.14 -6.39
CA VAL A 102 5.59 -6.06 -5.40
C VAL A 102 6.68 -4.99 -5.51
N SER A 103 7.94 -5.39 -5.70
CA SER A 103 9.03 -4.44 -5.91
C SER A 103 8.85 -3.61 -7.17
N LYS A 104 8.46 -4.23 -8.28
CA LYS A 104 8.21 -3.53 -9.54
C LYS A 104 6.98 -2.61 -9.42
N ARG A 105 5.89 -3.09 -8.81
CA ARG A 105 4.70 -2.28 -8.49
C ARG A 105 5.08 -1.03 -7.68
N ALA A 106 5.86 -1.21 -6.64
CA ALA A 106 6.28 -0.12 -5.76
C ALA A 106 7.10 0.94 -6.51
N LYS A 107 8.02 0.52 -7.38
CA LYS A 107 8.83 1.41 -8.23
C LYS A 107 7.96 2.14 -9.27
N ALA A 108 7.04 1.44 -9.93
CA ALA A 108 6.14 2.04 -10.90
C ALA A 108 5.23 3.10 -10.26
N MET A 109 4.66 2.79 -9.09
CA MET A 109 3.84 3.74 -8.33
C MET A 109 4.66 4.93 -7.83
N GLN A 110 5.90 4.73 -7.38
CA GLN A 110 6.80 5.81 -6.99
C GLN A 110 7.05 6.77 -8.16
N LYS A 111 7.37 6.25 -9.35
CA LYS A 111 7.54 7.05 -10.57
C LYS A 111 6.28 7.83 -10.95
N ALA A 112 5.09 7.23 -10.81
CA ALA A 112 3.83 7.91 -11.08
C ALA A 112 3.61 9.08 -10.10
N CYS A 113 3.93 8.91 -8.82
CA CYS A 113 3.84 9.97 -7.80
C CYS A 113 4.77 11.16 -8.09
N GLU A 114 5.95 10.89 -8.66
CA GLU A 114 6.95 11.91 -8.96
C GLU A 114 6.58 12.78 -10.18
N LYS A 115 5.68 12.29 -11.06
CA LYS A 115 5.24 13.02 -12.25
C LYS A 115 4.25 14.13 -11.93
N GLU A 116 3.31 13.88 -11.03
CA GLU A 116 2.24 14.83 -10.71
C GLU A 116 2.03 14.96 -9.20
N PRO A 117 2.10 16.17 -8.64
CA PRO A 117 1.84 16.44 -7.24
C PRO A 117 0.41 16.02 -6.86
N SER A 118 0.30 14.98 -6.07
CA SER A 118 -0.98 14.36 -5.75
C SER A 118 -0.99 13.81 -4.33
N THR A 119 -2.17 13.51 -3.77
CA THR A 119 -2.32 13.05 -2.40
C THR A 119 -3.63 12.29 -2.20
N MET A 120 -3.89 11.89 -0.97
CA MET A 120 -5.12 11.24 -0.55
C MET A 120 -5.64 11.88 0.74
N ALA A 121 -6.95 11.73 1.00
CA ALA A 121 -7.54 12.13 2.27
C ALA A 121 -8.55 11.09 2.77
N ALA A 122 -8.55 10.86 4.08
CA ALA A 122 -9.53 10.03 4.74
C ALA A 122 -10.74 10.88 5.18
N ILE A 123 -11.93 10.47 4.73
CA ILE A 123 -13.20 11.10 5.04
C ILE A 123 -13.97 10.23 6.02
N LEU A 124 -14.35 10.79 7.15
CA LEU A 124 -15.03 10.07 8.23
C LEU A 124 -16.38 10.69 8.55
N GLY A 125 -17.35 9.82 8.75
CA GLY A 125 -18.67 10.21 9.27
C GLY A 125 -19.66 10.68 8.22
N LEU A 126 -19.42 10.40 6.93
CA LEU A 126 -20.35 10.62 5.83
C LEU A 126 -20.75 9.30 5.16
N GLU A 127 -21.91 9.28 4.56
CA GLU A 127 -22.32 8.21 3.65
C GLU A 127 -21.49 8.24 2.36
N ASP A 128 -21.18 7.08 1.81
CA ASP A 128 -20.34 6.92 0.60
C ASP A 128 -20.91 7.74 -0.58
N LYS A 129 -22.24 7.73 -0.79
CA LYS A 129 -22.92 8.47 -1.86
C LYS A 129 -22.68 9.98 -1.79
N ILE A 130 -22.58 10.55 -0.59
CA ILE A 130 -22.29 11.98 -0.42
C ILE A 130 -20.84 12.26 -0.86
N VAL A 131 -19.90 11.42 -0.44
CA VAL A 131 -18.49 11.56 -0.81
C VAL A 131 -18.31 11.40 -2.33
N GLU A 132 -18.93 10.38 -2.93
CA GLU A 132 -18.93 10.13 -4.38
C GLU A 132 -19.47 11.34 -5.16
N SER A 133 -20.60 11.89 -4.70
CA SER A 133 -21.23 13.07 -5.33
C SER A 133 -20.30 14.29 -5.28
N VAL A 134 -19.63 14.53 -4.16
CA VAL A 134 -18.68 15.64 -4.04
C VAL A 134 -17.49 15.43 -4.99
N CYS A 135 -16.89 14.23 -4.99
CA CYS A 135 -15.78 13.91 -5.91
C CYS A 135 -16.17 14.15 -7.37
N LYS A 136 -17.37 13.72 -7.78
CA LYS A 136 -17.86 13.87 -9.17
C LYS A 136 -18.04 15.34 -9.59
N ASN A 137 -18.33 16.24 -8.64
CA ASN A 137 -18.60 17.66 -8.89
C ASN A 137 -17.36 18.56 -8.69
N ILE A 138 -16.19 17.98 -8.57
CA ILE A 138 -14.90 18.68 -8.56
C ILE A 138 -14.30 18.62 -9.97
N ASN A 139 -13.82 19.75 -10.47
CA ASN A 139 -13.27 19.83 -11.82
C ASN A 139 -11.92 19.11 -11.95
N GLU A 140 -11.15 19.09 -10.88
CA GLU A 140 -9.86 18.42 -10.83
C GLU A 140 -10.04 16.90 -10.64
N ILE A 141 -8.97 16.15 -10.87
CA ILE A 141 -9.00 14.70 -10.64
C ILE A 141 -9.11 14.41 -9.14
N VAL A 142 -10.30 13.97 -8.73
CA VAL A 142 -10.59 13.43 -7.39
C VAL A 142 -11.52 12.25 -7.53
N VAL A 143 -11.14 11.13 -6.95
CA VAL A 143 -11.94 9.89 -6.99
C VAL A 143 -12.05 9.23 -5.62
N PRO A 144 -13.16 8.53 -5.32
CA PRO A 144 -13.20 7.56 -4.24
C PRO A 144 -12.19 6.46 -4.52
N ALA A 145 -11.33 6.15 -3.56
CA ALA A 145 -10.22 5.21 -3.74
C ALA A 145 -10.34 3.96 -2.87
N ASN A 146 -10.66 4.12 -1.58
CA ASN A 146 -10.78 2.99 -0.65
C ASN A 146 -12.06 3.10 0.18
N TYR A 147 -12.95 2.16 -0.01
CA TYR A 147 -14.15 1.96 0.81
C TYR A 147 -13.77 1.05 2.00
N ASN A 148 -13.27 1.63 3.08
CA ASN A 148 -12.68 0.86 4.17
C ASN A 148 -13.74 0.21 5.08
N CYS A 149 -14.76 0.98 5.46
CA CYS A 149 -15.92 0.52 6.19
C CYS A 149 -17.04 1.59 6.11
N PRO A 150 -18.29 1.28 6.49
CA PRO A 150 -19.34 2.29 6.55
C PRO A 150 -18.90 3.55 7.28
N GLY A 151 -19.03 4.71 6.61
CA GLY A 151 -18.62 6.00 7.14
C GLY A 151 -17.11 6.27 7.15
N GLN A 152 -16.29 5.44 6.50
CA GLN A 152 -14.87 5.71 6.28
C GLN A 152 -14.47 5.42 4.84
N LEU A 153 -14.30 6.47 4.06
CA LEU A 153 -13.89 6.41 2.67
C LEU A 153 -12.62 7.26 2.46
N VAL A 154 -11.67 6.73 1.69
CA VAL A 154 -10.48 7.50 1.28
C VAL A 154 -10.67 8.00 -0.13
N ILE A 155 -10.44 9.30 -0.34
CA ILE A 155 -10.42 9.95 -1.65
C ILE A 155 -8.99 10.17 -2.11
N SER A 156 -8.78 10.18 -3.42
CA SER A 156 -7.46 10.23 -4.05
C SER A 156 -7.50 11.16 -5.27
N GLY A 157 -6.48 12.01 -5.45
CA GLY A 157 -6.46 12.97 -6.56
C GLY A 157 -5.32 13.98 -6.52
N SER A 158 -5.43 15.02 -7.36
CA SER A 158 -4.52 16.16 -7.33
C SER A 158 -4.57 16.85 -5.97
N LYS A 159 -3.48 17.52 -5.57
CA LYS A 159 -3.43 18.22 -4.27
C LYS A 159 -4.55 19.25 -4.17
N SER A 160 -4.70 20.14 -5.17
CA SER A 160 -5.76 21.14 -5.20
C SER A 160 -7.16 20.54 -5.16
N GLY A 161 -7.39 19.46 -5.92
CA GLY A 161 -8.66 18.74 -5.92
C GLY A 161 -8.99 18.12 -4.56
N ILE A 162 -8.02 17.51 -3.90
CA ILE A 162 -8.21 16.95 -2.56
C ILE A 162 -8.49 18.04 -1.52
N ASP A 163 -7.77 19.17 -1.56
CA ASP A 163 -8.03 20.29 -0.65
C ASP A 163 -9.46 20.81 -0.82
N ASN A 164 -9.90 21.09 -2.07
CA ASN A 164 -11.26 21.51 -2.40
C ASN A 164 -12.30 20.46 -1.96
N ALA A 165 -12.05 19.17 -2.22
CA ALA A 165 -12.92 18.09 -1.78
C ALA A 165 -13.08 18.06 -0.26
N CYS A 166 -11.96 18.18 0.48
CA CYS A 166 -11.98 18.18 1.94
C CYS A 166 -12.81 19.32 2.52
N GLU A 167 -12.72 20.52 1.95
CA GLU A 167 -13.53 21.68 2.36
C GLU A 167 -15.04 21.41 2.15
N LYS A 168 -15.41 21.03 0.92
CA LYS A 168 -16.82 20.72 0.58
C LYS A 168 -17.39 19.58 1.40
N LEU A 169 -16.59 18.55 1.69
CA LEU A 169 -17.02 17.42 2.51
C LEU A 169 -17.21 17.80 3.98
N LYS A 170 -16.41 18.72 4.52
CA LYS A 170 -16.63 19.29 5.85
C LYS A 170 -17.94 20.08 5.90
N GLU A 171 -18.24 20.91 4.88
CA GLU A 171 -19.51 21.62 4.75
C GLU A 171 -20.72 20.67 4.69
N LYS A 172 -20.54 19.48 4.10
CA LYS A 172 -21.56 18.41 4.06
C LYS A 172 -21.67 17.62 5.37
N GLY A 173 -20.90 17.96 6.39
CA GLY A 173 -20.97 17.36 7.71
C GLY A 173 -19.97 16.22 7.96
N ALA A 174 -18.90 16.10 7.18
CA ALA A 174 -17.83 15.16 7.50
C ALA A 174 -17.28 15.42 8.90
N ARG A 175 -17.29 14.42 9.74
CA ARG A 175 -16.72 14.50 11.10
C ARG A 175 -15.22 14.80 11.06
N ARG A 176 -14.50 14.25 10.05
CA ARG A 176 -13.10 14.51 9.76
C ARG A 176 -12.84 14.37 8.26
N ALA A 177 -11.97 15.24 7.74
CA ALA A 177 -11.36 15.13 6.43
C ALA A 177 -9.86 15.33 6.64
N LEU A 178 -9.08 14.25 6.61
CA LEU A 178 -7.67 14.22 7.01
C LEU A 178 -6.79 13.88 5.81
N ILE A 179 -5.91 14.80 5.43
CA ILE A 179 -4.87 14.54 4.45
C ILE A 179 -3.96 13.43 4.98
N LEU A 180 -3.71 12.42 4.15
CA LEU A 180 -2.88 11.29 4.52
C LEU A 180 -1.41 11.60 4.19
N PRO A 181 -0.45 11.14 5.03
CA PRO A 181 0.99 11.32 4.80
C PRO A 181 1.49 10.30 3.76
N VAL A 182 0.96 10.39 2.52
CA VAL A 182 1.30 9.51 1.39
C VAL A 182 1.88 10.32 0.25
N GLY A 183 2.75 9.70 -0.54
CA GLY A 183 3.49 10.36 -1.61
C GLY A 183 2.72 10.57 -2.91
N GLY A 184 1.44 10.16 -3.01
CA GLY A 184 0.69 10.30 -4.26
C GLY A 184 -0.75 9.81 -4.19
N ALA A 185 -1.48 10.01 -5.28
CA ALA A 185 -2.89 9.65 -5.44
C ALA A 185 -3.05 8.18 -5.84
N PHE A 186 -2.82 7.27 -4.90
CA PHE A 186 -2.99 5.85 -5.15
C PHE A 186 -4.44 5.51 -5.49
N HIS A 187 -4.64 4.49 -6.34
CA HIS A 187 -5.95 4.02 -6.80
C HIS A 187 -6.78 5.10 -7.54
N SER A 188 -6.10 6.05 -8.22
CA SER A 188 -6.72 7.08 -9.06
C SER A 188 -6.22 6.96 -10.51
N PRO A 189 -6.82 7.70 -11.46
CA PRO A 189 -6.32 7.79 -12.84
C PRO A 189 -4.86 8.24 -12.93
N LEU A 190 -4.33 8.97 -11.94
CA LEU A 190 -2.93 9.40 -11.88
C LEU A 190 -1.94 8.22 -11.72
N MET A 191 -2.43 7.02 -11.42
CA MET A 191 -1.65 5.78 -11.36
C MET A 191 -1.69 4.95 -12.66
N GLU A 192 -2.26 5.47 -13.76
CA GLU A 192 -2.44 4.71 -15.00
C GLU A 192 -1.11 4.20 -15.58
N SER A 193 -0.05 5.01 -15.53
CA SER A 193 1.27 4.57 -15.98
C SER A 193 1.82 3.39 -15.16
N ALA A 194 1.56 3.38 -13.86
CA ALA A 194 1.95 2.28 -12.98
C ALA A 194 1.10 1.02 -13.25
N ARG A 195 -0.21 1.18 -13.55
CA ARG A 195 -1.10 0.08 -13.93
C ARG A 195 -0.62 -0.62 -15.19
N LEU A 196 -0.27 0.14 -16.23
CA LEU A 196 0.22 -0.40 -17.49
C LEU A 196 1.56 -1.12 -17.33
N GLU A 197 2.50 -0.53 -16.58
CA GLU A 197 3.79 -1.18 -16.28
C GLU A 197 3.58 -2.49 -15.51
N LEU A 198 2.70 -2.50 -14.51
CA LEU A 198 2.40 -3.70 -13.73
C LEU A 198 1.69 -4.78 -14.56
N LYS A 199 0.74 -4.40 -15.43
CA LYS A 199 0.03 -5.34 -16.32
C LYS A 199 1.03 -6.11 -17.18
N THR A 200 1.98 -5.44 -17.82
CA THR A 200 3.02 -6.09 -18.62
C THR A 200 3.83 -7.13 -17.83
N ILE A 201 4.00 -6.91 -16.53
CA ILE A 201 4.77 -7.80 -15.66
C ILE A 201 3.95 -9.03 -15.25
N ILE A 202 2.64 -8.89 -15.10
CA ILE A 202 1.75 -9.98 -14.69
C ILE A 202 1.42 -10.88 -15.88
N ASP A 203 1.30 -10.32 -17.06
CA ASP A 203 0.95 -11.04 -18.30
C ASP A 203 2.13 -11.88 -18.86
N ASN A 204 3.38 -11.66 -18.39
CA ASN A 204 4.60 -12.39 -18.78
C ASN A 204 5.13 -13.26 -17.63
#